data_0e432d4c0bca979be9299019b8efe007
#
_entry.id   0e432d4c0bca979be9299019b8efe007
#
_cell.length_a   1.000
_cell.length_b   1.000
_cell.length_c   1.000
_cell.angle_alpha   90.00
_cell.angle_beta   90.00
_cell.angle_gamma   90.00
#
_symmetry.space_group_name_H-M   'P 1'
#
loop_
_entity.id
_entity.type
_entity.pdbx_description
1 polymer ?
#
loop_
_entity_poly.entity_id
_entity_poly.type
_entity_poly.pdbx_seq_one_letter_code
_entity_poly.pdbx_strand_id
1 'polypeptide(L)'
;MQNTEINTPDALWRPMTQHQVMRGKDAPSRIVRAEGCFLYDDQGKKHLDGLAGLWCVNVGYGRQELADVARDQMGELCYAAPVLTTGPAVELADKLQTLMGFEKGHTYFTSSGSEANETAFKIARQFHLQTGDPRKYKIIARHRAYHGNTMATMTATGQAERKIGYDPMAAGFLHVPPPYPYRAHAKFTAEEHGEECAKFLEDTINYEGAETVAAFIMEPMISGGGVLVPPDNYLPRVREVCDKHGVLLILDEVVSGFGRTGQFFGHLHWGVKPDIITFAKGISSGYLPLAATVVRENIFEAFYGEPGTLRHFRQINTYGGHPVACAVGLKNIEIIERESLTENARTVSYTHLTLPTKA
;
A
#
# COMPACT_ATOMS: atom_id res chain seq x y z
N MET A 1 -5.00 0.50 43.98
CA MET A 1 -5.69 0.03 42.79
C MET A 1 -5.35 -1.44 42.64
N GLN A 2 -6.36 -2.30 42.68
CA GLN A 2 -6.19 -3.76 42.76
C GLN A 2 -5.57 -4.25 41.42
N ASN A 3 -4.45 -4.95 41.53
CA ASN A 3 -3.89 -5.77 40.45
C ASN A 3 -4.94 -6.85 40.09
N THR A 4 -5.77 -6.58 39.11
CA THR A 4 -6.56 -7.65 38.48
C THR A 4 -5.59 -8.46 37.64
N GLU A 5 -5.15 -9.60 38.18
CA GLU A 5 -4.50 -10.64 37.38
C GLU A 5 -5.42 -10.98 36.23
N ILE A 6 -5.01 -10.58 35.00
CA ILE A 6 -5.75 -10.92 33.79
C ILE A 6 -5.43 -12.39 33.47
N ASN A 7 -6.05 -13.28 34.20
CA ASN A 7 -5.88 -14.74 34.04
C ASN A 7 -6.98 -15.34 33.14
N THR A 8 -7.87 -14.50 32.59
CA THR A 8 -8.89 -14.93 31.64
C THR A 8 -8.53 -14.47 30.23
N PRO A 9 -8.58 -15.36 29.23
CA PRO A 9 -8.41 -14.93 27.84
C PRO A 9 -9.48 -13.89 27.52
N ASP A 10 -9.06 -12.68 27.12
CA ASP A 10 -9.98 -11.66 26.65
C ASP A 10 -10.68 -12.13 25.35
N ALA A 11 -11.81 -11.49 25.02
CA ALA A 11 -12.59 -11.81 23.83
C ALA A 11 -11.89 -11.35 22.52
N LEU A 12 -10.74 -10.67 22.60
CA LEU A 12 -10.04 -10.13 21.45
C LEU A 12 -9.25 -11.22 20.73
N TRP A 13 -9.61 -11.47 19.46
CA TRP A 13 -8.85 -12.32 18.58
C TRP A 13 -7.74 -11.49 17.91
N ARG A 14 -6.51 -11.64 18.39
CA ARG A 14 -5.36 -10.91 17.85
C ARG A 14 -4.86 -11.53 16.54
N PRO A 15 -4.62 -10.71 15.50
CA PRO A 15 -4.09 -11.22 14.25
C PRO A 15 -2.66 -11.76 14.42
N MET A 16 -2.28 -12.75 13.61
CA MET A 16 -0.94 -13.34 13.57
C MET A 16 -0.38 -13.81 14.91
N THR A 17 -1.26 -14.12 15.87
CA THR A 17 -0.88 -14.46 17.24
C THR A 17 -1.26 -15.89 17.57
N GLN A 18 -0.26 -16.67 18.07
CA GLN A 18 -0.56 -17.94 18.72
C GLN A 18 -1.11 -17.65 20.12
N HIS A 19 -2.43 -17.74 20.28
CA HIS A 19 -3.14 -17.31 21.49
C HIS A 19 -2.76 -18.07 22.75
N GLN A 20 -2.11 -19.23 22.62
CA GLN A 20 -1.61 -19.97 23.79
C GLN A 20 -0.58 -19.16 24.61
N VAL A 21 0.26 -18.35 23.93
CA VAL A 21 1.24 -17.48 24.62
C VAL A 21 0.60 -16.33 25.38
N MET A 22 -0.66 -16.00 25.06
CA MET A 22 -1.41 -14.92 25.74
C MET A 22 -2.01 -15.35 27.08
N ARG A 23 -1.88 -16.63 27.46
CA ARG A 23 -2.46 -17.20 28.69
C ARG A 23 -1.50 -17.28 29.86
N GLY A 24 -0.25 -16.94 29.69
CA GLY A 24 0.80 -17.06 30.68
C GLY A 24 1.21 -15.74 31.31
N LYS A 25 2.17 -15.84 32.25
CA LYS A 25 2.79 -14.66 32.89
C LYS A 25 3.57 -13.79 31.92
N ASP A 26 3.91 -14.33 30.75
CA ASP A 26 4.64 -13.65 29.68
C ASP A 26 3.69 -13.00 28.63
N ALA A 27 2.38 -12.91 28.94
CA ALA A 27 1.44 -12.21 28.09
C ALA A 27 1.87 -10.75 27.92
N PRO A 28 1.84 -10.19 26.68
CA PRO A 28 2.23 -8.80 26.46
C PRO A 28 1.39 -7.82 27.28
N SER A 29 2.05 -6.83 27.86
CA SER A 29 1.38 -5.71 28.54
C SER A 29 0.46 -4.93 27.59
N ARG A 30 -0.54 -4.28 28.14
CA ARG A 30 -1.44 -3.40 27.37
C ARG A 30 -0.75 -2.10 27.06
N ILE A 31 -0.78 -1.69 25.80
CA ILE A 31 -0.34 -0.34 25.41
C ILE A 31 -1.48 0.65 25.73
N VAL A 32 -1.17 1.69 26.49
CA VAL A 32 -2.13 2.67 26.99
C VAL A 32 -1.86 4.10 26.49
N ARG A 33 -0.64 4.38 26.01
CA ARG A 33 -0.26 5.69 25.50
C ARG A 33 0.86 5.55 24.46
N ALA A 34 0.94 6.51 23.56
CA ALA A 34 2.04 6.61 22.59
C ALA A 34 2.42 8.08 22.36
N GLU A 35 3.70 8.35 22.10
CA GLU A 35 4.23 9.69 21.87
C GLU A 35 5.53 9.63 21.06
N GLY A 36 5.63 10.40 19.97
CA GLY A 36 6.78 10.36 19.07
C GLY A 36 7.01 8.96 18.51
N CYS A 37 8.14 8.34 18.85
CA CYS A 37 8.48 6.97 18.44
C CYS A 37 8.29 5.95 19.58
N PHE A 38 7.58 6.30 20.64
CA PHE A 38 7.50 5.46 21.82
C PHE A 38 6.07 5.05 22.18
N LEU A 39 5.95 3.79 22.61
CA LEU A 39 4.75 3.22 23.21
C LEU A 39 4.95 3.08 24.71
N TYR A 40 3.88 3.21 25.47
CA TYR A 40 3.89 3.04 26.92
C TYR A 40 2.85 2.01 27.32
N ASP A 41 3.24 1.04 28.14
CA ASP A 41 2.33 0.02 28.63
C ASP A 41 1.64 0.42 29.94
N ASP A 42 0.72 -0.42 30.39
CA ASP A 42 -0.05 -0.23 31.61
C ASP A 42 0.77 -0.38 32.91
N GLN A 43 2.03 -0.81 32.81
CA GLN A 43 3.00 -0.84 33.90
C GLN A 43 3.92 0.39 33.89
N GLY A 44 3.70 1.34 32.94
CA GLY A 44 4.49 2.54 32.80
C GLY A 44 5.82 2.33 32.07
N LYS A 45 6.08 1.13 31.52
CA LYS A 45 7.32 0.87 30.77
C LYS A 45 7.24 1.51 29.39
N LYS A 46 8.35 2.14 29.01
CA LYS A 46 8.56 2.79 27.71
C LYS A 46 9.20 1.81 26.72
N HIS A 47 8.59 1.66 25.54
CA HIS A 47 9.09 0.83 24.46
C HIS A 47 9.37 1.68 23.23
N LEU A 48 10.53 1.50 22.58
CA LEU A 48 10.81 2.07 21.27
C LEU A 48 10.04 1.29 20.20
N ASP A 49 9.19 1.97 19.44
CA ASP A 49 8.48 1.38 18.32
C ASP A 49 9.34 1.40 17.04
N GLY A 50 10.16 0.37 16.85
CA GLY A 50 11.01 0.21 15.67
C GLY A 50 10.26 -0.17 14.39
N LEU A 51 8.96 -0.49 14.47
CA LEU A 51 8.13 -0.84 13.32
C LEU A 51 7.22 0.30 12.83
N ALA A 52 7.19 1.43 13.54
CA ALA A 52 6.25 2.52 13.28
C ALA A 52 4.79 2.02 13.19
N GLY A 53 4.34 1.35 14.26
CA GLY A 53 3.09 0.58 14.29
C GLY A 53 3.17 -0.64 13.39
N LEU A 54 2.45 -0.62 12.28
CA LEU A 54 2.58 -1.62 11.22
C LEU A 54 3.04 -0.94 9.92
N TRP A 55 4.23 -0.30 9.97
CA TRP A 55 4.80 0.52 8.89
C TRP A 55 3.88 1.68 8.46
N CYS A 56 3.18 2.31 9.40
CA CYS A 56 2.17 3.31 9.09
C CYS A 56 2.36 4.65 9.81
N VAL A 57 3.00 4.70 10.98
CA VAL A 57 3.09 5.92 11.80
C VAL A 57 4.27 6.79 11.34
N ASN A 58 4.14 7.41 10.17
CA ASN A 58 5.25 8.14 9.53
C ASN A 58 5.58 9.46 10.23
N VAL A 59 4.58 10.14 10.80
CA VAL A 59 4.76 11.44 11.50
C VAL A 59 4.92 11.30 13.02
N GLY A 60 4.93 10.05 13.54
CA GLY A 60 4.99 9.78 14.97
C GLY A 60 3.62 9.80 15.65
N TYR A 61 3.62 9.33 16.90
CA TYR A 61 2.43 9.28 17.75
C TYR A 61 2.18 10.61 18.46
N GLY A 62 0.93 10.85 18.89
CA GLY A 62 0.57 11.95 19.78
C GLY A 62 0.55 13.33 19.12
N ARG A 63 0.40 13.40 17.80
CA ARG A 63 0.26 14.67 17.08
C ARG A 63 -1.10 15.31 17.37
N GLN A 64 -1.09 16.31 18.25
CA GLN A 64 -2.31 16.99 18.68
C GLN A 64 -3.05 17.63 17.50
N GLU A 65 -2.35 18.22 16.55
CA GLU A 65 -2.94 18.84 15.36
C GLU A 65 -3.75 17.85 14.49
N LEU A 66 -3.40 16.56 14.44
CA LEU A 66 -4.21 15.54 13.76
C LEU A 66 -5.48 15.20 14.55
N ALA A 67 -5.37 15.16 15.89
CA ALA A 67 -6.53 14.96 16.75
C ALA A 67 -7.51 16.14 16.69
N ASP A 68 -6.99 17.37 16.63
CA ASP A 68 -7.79 18.58 16.54
C ASP A 68 -8.55 18.65 15.20
N VAL A 69 -7.88 18.39 14.07
CA VAL A 69 -8.54 18.33 12.75
C VAL A 69 -9.62 17.24 12.74
N ALA A 70 -9.36 16.07 13.32
CA ALA A 70 -10.37 15.01 13.40
C ALA A 70 -11.58 15.44 14.21
N ARG A 71 -11.37 16.07 15.38
CA ARG A 71 -12.44 16.60 16.22
C ARG A 71 -13.28 17.65 15.50
N ASP A 72 -12.62 18.62 14.87
CA ASP A 72 -13.28 19.76 14.25
C ASP A 72 -14.08 19.29 13.02
N GLN A 73 -13.50 18.46 12.15
CA GLN A 73 -14.22 17.87 11.03
C GLN A 73 -15.37 16.98 11.44
N MET A 74 -15.21 16.21 12.54
CA MET A 74 -16.27 15.36 13.08
C MET A 74 -17.43 16.20 13.63
N GLY A 75 -17.14 17.38 14.17
CA GLY A 75 -18.15 18.34 14.64
C GLY A 75 -18.91 19.00 13.48
N GLU A 76 -18.26 19.22 12.36
CA GLU A 76 -18.86 19.83 11.17
C GLU A 76 -19.65 18.80 10.34
N LEU A 77 -18.99 17.74 9.92
CA LEU A 77 -19.56 16.66 9.11
C LEU A 77 -18.83 15.35 9.41
N CYS A 78 -19.44 14.51 10.22
CA CYS A 78 -18.85 13.23 10.59
C CYS A 78 -18.85 12.18 9.47
N TYR A 79 -19.90 12.20 8.63
CA TYR A 79 -20.07 11.23 7.55
C TYR A 79 -20.98 11.77 6.44
N ALA A 80 -20.65 11.43 5.20
CA ALA A 80 -21.55 11.53 4.06
C ALA A 80 -21.43 10.27 3.20
N ALA A 81 -22.52 9.86 2.54
CA ALA A 81 -22.47 8.70 1.66
C ALA A 81 -21.43 8.92 0.53
N PRO A 82 -20.64 7.92 0.14
CA PRO A 82 -19.52 8.08 -0.82
C PRO A 82 -19.92 8.58 -2.21
N VAL A 83 -21.22 8.57 -2.53
CA VAL A 83 -21.77 9.14 -3.77
C VAL A 83 -21.96 10.67 -3.68
N LEU A 84 -21.82 11.24 -2.50
CA LEU A 84 -21.88 12.67 -2.25
C LEU A 84 -20.46 13.24 -2.17
N THR A 85 -20.28 14.43 -2.73
CA THR A 85 -18.99 15.12 -2.72
C THR A 85 -18.79 15.85 -1.40
N THR A 86 -17.62 15.67 -0.76
CA THR A 86 -17.22 16.40 0.45
C THR A 86 -15.93 17.18 0.19
N GLY A 87 -15.78 18.36 0.80
CA GLY A 87 -14.59 19.20 0.64
C GLY A 87 -13.27 18.43 0.90
N PRO A 88 -13.09 17.81 2.09
CA PRO A 88 -11.86 17.10 2.41
C PRO A 88 -11.51 15.96 1.44
N ALA A 89 -12.51 15.28 0.85
CA ALA A 89 -12.24 14.21 -0.11
C ALA A 89 -11.73 14.78 -1.45
N VAL A 90 -12.32 15.87 -1.94
CA VAL A 90 -11.86 16.56 -3.16
C VAL A 90 -10.45 17.10 -2.97
N GLU A 91 -10.22 17.85 -1.90
CA GLU A 91 -8.92 18.45 -1.60
C GLU A 91 -7.81 17.41 -1.46
N LEU A 92 -8.09 16.26 -0.82
CA LEU A 92 -7.12 15.17 -0.72
C LEU A 92 -6.86 14.52 -2.08
N ALA A 93 -7.88 14.34 -2.93
CA ALA A 93 -7.70 13.81 -4.28
C ALA A 93 -6.82 14.73 -5.13
N ASP A 94 -7.06 16.04 -5.09
CA ASP A 94 -6.25 17.05 -5.78
C ASP A 94 -4.81 17.07 -5.26
N LYS A 95 -4.64 16.96 -3.95
CA LYS A 95 -3.32 16.89 -3.33
C LYS A 95 -2.54 15.64 -3.77
N LEU A 96 -3.17 14.47 -3.80
CA LEU A 96 -2.54 13.23 -4.26
C LEU A 96 -2.15 13.33 -5.73
N GLN A 97 -3.01 13.84 -6.59
CA GLN A 97 -2.71 14.08 -8.01
C GLN A 97 -1.47 14.97 -8.18
N THR A 98 -1.41 16.07 -7.45
CA THR A 98 -0.28 17.01 -7.49
C THR A 98 1.03 16.34 -7.07
N LEU A 99 1.01 15.58 -5.97
CA LEU A 99 2.20 14.90 -5.44
C LEU A 99 2.75 13.82 -6.38
N MET A 100 1.88 13.14 -7.12
CA MET A 100 2.29 12.11 -8.08
C MET A 100 2.81 12.67 -9.41
N GLY A 101 2.63 13.97 -9.65
CA GLY A 101 2.99 14.58 -10.93
C GLY A 101 2.19 14.02 -12.11
N PHE A 102 0.97 13.54 -11.87
CA PHE A 102 0.03 13.23 -12.93
C PHE A 102 -0.53 14.54 -13.48
N GLU A 103 -0.57 14.68 -14.80
CA GLU A 103 -1.21 15.85 -15.42
C GLU A 103 -2.69 15.91 -15.02
N LYS A 104 -3.35 14.74 -15.05
CA LYS A 104 -4.67 14.50 -14.48
C LYS A 104 -4.71 13.09 -13.89
N GLY A 105 -5.27 12.96 -12.70
CA GLY A 105 -5.45 11.70 -11.99
C GLY A 105 -6.76 11.68 -11.24
N HIS A 106 -7.35 10.50 -11.09
CA HIS A 106 -8.61 10.34 -10.39
C HIS A 106 -8.47 9.35 -9.25
N THR A 107 -8.99 9.75 -8.09
CA THR A 107 -8.83 9.02 -6.83
C THR A 107 -10.13 8.33 -6.43
N TYR A 108 -10.05 7.04 -6.18
CA TYR A 108 -11.09 6.25 -5.53
C TYR A 108 -10.64 5.92 -4.10
N PHE A 109 -11.34 6.43 -3.10
CA PHE A 109 -11.01 6.21 -1.70
C PHE A 109 -11.58 4.91 -1.15
N THR A 110 -10.81 4.27 -0.26
CA THR A 110 -11.16 3.06 0.50
C THR A 110 -10.64 3.19 1.93
N SER A 111 -10.79 2.13 2.76
CA SER A 111 -10.38 2.19 4.17
C SER A 111 -9.12 1.36 4.47
N SER A 112 -8.65 0.55 3.54
CA SER A 112 -7.48 -0.32 3.71
C SER A 112 -6.72 -0.57 2.42
N GLY A 113 -5.43 -0.92 2.54
CA GLY A 113 -4.61 -1.28 1.37
C GLY A 113 -5.14 -2.50 0.62
N SER A 114 -5.77 -3.46 1.31
CA SER A 114 -6.41 -4.60 0.65
C SER A 114 -7.58 -4.15 -0.22
N GLU A 115 -8.43 -3.26 0.26
CA GLU A 115 -9.52 -2.69 -0.53
C GLU A 115 -9.01 -1.85 -1.71
N ALA A 116 -7.93 -1.09 -1.51
CA ALA A 116 -7.32 -0.31 -2.59
C ALA A 116 -6.80 -1.22 -3.71
N ASN A 117 -6.10 -2.30 -3.38
CA ASN A 117 -5.61 -3.26 -4.37
C ASN A 117 -6.75 -4.06 -5.04
N GLU A 118 -7.80 -4.47 -4.29
CA GLU A 118 -9.02 -5.07 -4.89
C GLU A 118 -9.67 -4.12 -5.90
N THR A 119 -9.73 -2.83 -5.56
CA THR A 119 -10.24 -1.78 -6.42
C THR A 119 -9.39 -1.66 -7.69
N ALA A 120 -8.06 -1.65 -7.56
CA ALA A 120 -7.14 -1.60 -8.69
C ALA A 120 -7.32 -2.81 -9.65
N PHE A 121 -7.48 -4.03 -9.12
CA PHE A 121 -7.73 -5.21 -9.95
C PHE A 121 -9.05 -5.13 -10.72
N LYS A 122 -10.12 -4.66 -10.07
CA LYS A 122 -11.42 -4.48 -10.72
C LYS A 122 -11.38 -3.39 -11.78
N ILE A 123 -10.73 -2.27 -11.50
CA ILE A 123 -10.53 -1.19 -12.48
C ILE A 123 -9.76 -1.72 -13.69
N ALA A 124 -8.65 -2.41 -13.50
CA ALA A 124 -7.85 -2.95 -14.59
C ALA A 124 -8.66 -3.90 -15.48
N ARG A 125 -9.42 -4.82 -14.91
CA ARG A 125 -10.28 -5.75 -15.67
C ARG A 125 -11.40 -5.03 -16.40
N GLN A 126 -12.10 -4.11 -15.75
CA GLN A 126 -13.20 -3.36 -16.37
C GLN A 126 -12.69 -2.38 -17.43
N PHE A 127 -11.54 -1.76 -17.24
CA PHE A 127 -10.89 -0.93 -18.27
C PHE A 127 -10.69 -1.71 -19.56
N HIS A 128 -10.05 -2.87 -19.50
CA HIS A 128 -9.82 -3.69 -20.70
C HIS A 128 -11.12 -4.15 -21.35
N LEU A 129 -12.11 -4.57 -20.56
CA LEU A 129 -13.43 -4.92 -21.09
C LEU A 129 -14.06 -3.75 -21.87
N GLN A 130 -13.91 -2.52 -21.37
CA GLN A 130 -14.53 -1.33 -21.98
C GLN A 130 -13.75 -0.76 -23.16
N THR A 131 -12.45 -1.08 -23.26
CA THR A 131 -11.58 -0.64 -24.37
C THR A 131 -11.43 -1.66 -25.48
N GLY A 132 -12.18 -2.77 -25.42
CA GLY A 132 -12.26 -3.76 -26.51
C GLY A 132 -11.44 -5.04 -26.30
N ASP A 133 -10.81 -5.20 -25.14
CA ASP A 133 -9.99 -6.37 -24.78
C ASP A 133 -10.63 -7.24 -23.67
N PRO A 134 -11.82 -7.82 -23.88
CA PRO A 134 -12.58 -8.50 -22.82
C PRO A 134 -11.92 -9.77 -22.28
N ARG A 135 -10.90 -10.29 -22.95
CA ARG A 135 -10.12 -11.45 -22.50
C ARG A 135 -9.05 -11.12 -21.50
N LYS A 136 -8.67 -9.84 -21.35
CA LYS A 136 -7.66 -9.39 -20.37
C LYS A 136 -8.22 -9.35 -18.96
N TYR A 137 -7.90 -10.37 -18.16
CA TYR A 137 -8.37 -10.49 -16.76
C TYR A 137 -7.32 -10.99 -15.79
N LYS A 138 -6.21 -11.57 -16.29
CA LYS A 138 -5.14 -12.10 -15.44
C LYS A 138 -4.33 -10.98 -14.81
N ILE A 139 -3.97 -11.16 -13.54
CA ILE A 139 -3.10 -10.27 -12.79
C ILE A 139 -1.82 -11.02 -12.47
N ILE A 140 -0.69 -10.47 -12.86
CA ILE A 140 0.63 -10.99 -12.50
C ILE A 140 1.13 -10.23 -11.26
N ALA A 141 1.75 -10.93 -10.31
CA ALA A 141 2.38 -10.38 -9.12
C ALA A 141 3.77 -11.01 -8.91
N ARG A 142 4.50 -10.62 -7.89
CA ARG A 142 5.81 -11.20 -7.59
C ARG A 142 5.74 -12.17 -6.41
N HIS A 143 6.52 -13.24 -6.46
CA HIS A 143 6.83 -14.01 -5.25
C HIS A 143 7.42 -13.09 -4.18
N ARG A 144 7.18 -13.38 -2.90
CA ARG A 144 7.56 -12.61 -1.71
C ARG A 144 6.84 -11.27 -1.53
N ALA A 145 6.11 -10.76 -2.53
CA ALA A 145 5.32 -9.54 -2.38
C ALA A 145 4.13 -9.73 -1.41
N TYR A 146 3.64 -8.63 -0.85
CA TYR A 146 2.43 -8.61 -0.02
C TYR A 146 1.47 -7.51 -0.51
N HIS A 147 0.26 -7.91 -0.89
CA HIS A 147 -0.73 -7.00 -1.46
C HIS A 147 -2.04 -6.93 -0.67
N GLY A 148 -2.18 -7.70 0.40
CA GLY A 148 -3.36 -7.66 1.26
C GLY A 148 -3.82 -9.02 1.77
N ASN A 149 -4.98 -9.03 2.43
CA ASN A 149 -5.55 -10.18 3.13
C ASN A 149 -7.00 -10.50 2.72
N THR A 150 -7.57 -9.81 1.73
CA THR A 150 -8.81 -10.24 1.07
C THR A 150 -8.51 -11.34 0.06
N MET A 151 -9.51 -12.09 -0.40
CA MET A 151 -9.28 -13.27 -1.22
C MET A 151 -8.43 -12.99 -2.47
N ALA A 152 -8.70 -11.94 -3.25
CA ALA A 152 -7.92 -11.64 -4.43
C ALA A 152 -6.54 -11.04 -4.09
N THR A 153 -6.45 -10.13 -3.12
CA THR A 153 -5.16 -9.55 -2.71
C THR A 153 -4.26 -10.56 -2.01
N MET A 154 -4.83 -11.48 -1.23
CA MET A 154 -4.10 -12.61 -0.67
C MET A 154 -3.60 -13.54 -1.77
N THR A 155 -4.41 -13.75 -2.82
CA THR A 155 -3.97 -14.54 -3.98
C THR A 155 -2.82 -13.87 -4.71
N ALA A 156 -2.85 -12.54 -4.90
CA ALA A 156 -1.76 -11.75 -5.48
C ALA A 156 -0.51 -11.70 -4.57
N THR A 157 -0.67 -11.85 -3.25
CA THR A 157 0.44 -11.94 -2.30
C THR A 157 1.31 -13.16 -2.62
N GLY A 158 2.62 -12.97 -2.71
CA GLY A 158 3.59 -14.01 -3.08
C GLY A 158 4.25 -14.72 -1.90
N GLN A 159 3.66 -14.63 -0.69
CA GLN A 159 4.14 -15.24 0.56
C GLN A 159 3.30 -16.49 0.87
N ALA A 160 3.91 -17.67 0.78
CA ALA A 160 3.20 -18.94 0.93
C ALA A 160 2.55 -19.09 2.31
N GLU A 161 3.23 -18.67 3.37
CA GLU A 161 2.76 -18.74 4.76
C GLU A 161 1.49 -17.91 5.02
N ARG A 162 1.18 -16.94 4.15
CA ARG A 162 -0.05 -16.12 4.23
C ARG A 162 -1.27 -16.80 3.63
N LYS A 163 -1.07 -17.90 2.91
CA LYS A 163 -2.10 -18.60 2.12
C LYS A 163 -2.49 -19.97 2.71
N ILE A 164 -1.64 -20.54 3.56
CA ILE A 164 -1.87 -21.88 4.12
C ILE A 164 -3.23 -21.94 4.84
N GLY A 165 -4.07 -22.86 4.39
CA GLY A 165 -5.38 -23.12 4.99
C GLY A 165 -6.53 -22.26 4.42
N TYR A 166 -6.29 -21.47 3.36
CA TYR A 166 -7.31 -20.60 2.75
C TYR A 166 -7.67 -20.96 1.31
N ASP A 167 -7.17 -22.10 0.82
CA ASP A 167 -7.50 -22.60 -0.51
C ASP A 167 -9.02 -22.96 -0.66
N PRO A 168 -9.60 -22.84 -1.87
CA PRO A 168 -8.94 -22.46 -3.13
C PRO A 168 -8.73 -20.96 -3.27
N MET A 169 -7.60 -20.57 -3.89
CA MET A 169 -7.29 -19.18 -4.20
C MET A 169 -8.16 -18.62 -5.34
N ALA A 170 -8.25 -17.30 -5.46
CA ALA A 170 -8.98 -16.65 -6.55
C ALA A 170 -8.33 -16.95 -7.92
N ALA A 171 -9.15 -17.17 -8.95
CA ALA A 171 -8.66 -17.46 -10.29
C ALA A 171 -8.06 -16.23 -10.99
N GLY A 172 -7.09 -16.47 -11.89
CA GLY A 172 -6.52 -15.44 -12.76
C GLY A 172 -5.37 -14.66 -12.13
N PHE A 173 -4.67 -15.22 -11.15
CA PHE A 173 -3.47 -14.63 -10.56
C PHE A 173 -2.24 -15.51 -10.81
N LEU A 174 -1.15 -14.89 -11.22
CA LEU A 174 0.12 -15.53 -11.55
C LEU A 174 1.25 -14.87 -10.77
N HIS A 175 2.39 -15.56 -10.63
CA HIS A 175 3.53 -15.01 -9.91
C HIS A 175 4.82 -15.21 -10.71
N VAL A 176 5.65 -14.17 -10.71
CA VAL A 176 7.01 -14.19 -11.27
C VAL A 176 8.06 -14.06 -10.17
N PRO A 177 9.31 -14.47 -10.42
CA PRO A 177 10.41 -14.30 -9.47
C PRO A 177 10.60 -12.83 -9.06
N PRO A 178 10.97 -12.56 -7.78
CA PRO A 178 11.28 -11.21 -7.33
C PRO A 178 12.69 -10.80 -7.74
N PRO A 179 12.97 -9.51 -8.00
CA PRO A 179 14.33 -9.01 -8.17
C PRO A 179 15.05 -8.99 -6.80
N TYR A 180 15.78 -10.07 -6.50
CA TYR A 180 16.46 -10.26 -5.22
C TYR A 180 17.97 -10.45 -5.42
N PRO A 181 18.75 -9.34 -5.64
CA PRO A 181 20.17 -9.43 -5.98
C PRO A 181 21.00 -10.23 -4.98
N TYR A 182 20.72 -10.09 -3.68
CA TYR A 182 21.42 -10.83 -2.62
C TYR A 182 21.31 -12.37 -2.75
N ARG A 183 20.25 -12.87 -3.38
CA ARG A 183 19.99 -14.29 -3.63
C ARG A 183 20.11 -14.67 -5.11
N ALA A 184 20.54 -13.74 -5.95
CA ALA A 184 20.80 -14.02 -7.35
C ALA A 184 21.90 -15.06 -7.51
N HIS A 185 21.91 -15.76 -8.65
CA HIS A 185 23.02 -16.65 -8.97
C HIS A 185 24.33 -15.85 -9.04
N ALA A 186 25.40 -16.38 -8.42
CA ALA A 186 26.68 -15.68 -8.26
C ALA A 186 27.33 -15.16 -9.57
N LYS A 187 26.88 -15.66 -10.72
CA LYS A 187 27.36 -15.19 -12.05
C LYS A 187 26.69 -13.90 -12.55
N PHE A 188 25.61 -13.46 -11.94
CA PHE A 188 24.90 -12.24 -12.37
C PHE A 188 25.38 -11.03 -11.59
N THR A 189 25.59 -9.93 -12.29
CA THR A 189 25.60 -8.59 -11.70
C THR A 189 24.17 -8.22 -11.24
N ALA A 190 24.05 -7.16 -10.43
CA ALA A 190 22.72 -6.68 -10.02
C ALA A 190 21.86 -6.29 -11.25
N GLU A 191 22.46 -5.62 -12.23
CA GLU A 191 21.77 -5.20 -13.46
C GLU A 191 21.32 -6.38 -14.31
N GLU A 192 22.22 -7.38 -14.54
CA GLU A 192 21.85 -8.60 -15.27
C GLU A 192 20.71 -9.35 -14.57
N HIS A 193 20.71 -9.37 -13.24
CA HIS A 193 19.60 -9.96 -12.48
C HIS A 193 18.30 -9.15 -12.62
N GLY A 194 18.38 -7.82 -12.69
CA GLY A 194 17.24 -6.96 -12.97
C GLY A 194 16.62 -7.25 -14.35
N GLU A 195 17.44 -7.35 -15.38
CA GLU A 195 17.01 -7.73 -16.74
C GLU A 195 16.38 -9.13 -16.76
N GLU A 196 17.01 -10.11 -16.13
CA GLU A 196 16.48 -11.48 -16.06
C GLU A 196 15.10 -11.52 -15.41
N CYS A 197 14.91 -10.79 -14.30
CA CYS A 197 13.61 -10.72 -13.62
C CYS A 197 12.55 -10.00 -14.46
N ALA A 198 12.89 -8.95 -15.19
CA ALA A 198 11.98 -8.29 -16.12
C ALA A 198 11.65 -9.20 -17.32
N LYS A 199 12.64 -9.98 -17.79
CA LYS A 199 12.42 -10.98 -18.83
C LYS A 199 11.49 -12.09 -18.38
N PHE A 200 11.55 -12.58 -17.14
CA PHE A 200 10.57 -13.52 -16.61
C PHE A 200 9.15 -12.97 -16.66
N LEU A 201 8.94 -11.68 -16.39
CA LEU A 201 7.63 -11.05 -16.58
C LEU A 201 7.19 -11.12 -18.05
N GLU A 202 8.06 -10.72 -18.97
CA GLU A 202 7.75 -10.73 -20.40
C GLU A 202 7.46 -12.15 -20.92
N ASP A 203 8.29 -13.12 -20.56
CA ASP A 203 8.08 -14.53 -20.93
C ASP A 203 6.76 -15.07 -20.36
N THR A 204 6.41 -14.72 -19.11
CA THR A 204 5.11 -15.11 -18.50
C THR A 204 3.95 -14.50 -19.27
N ILE A 205 4.01 -13.21 -19.65
CA ILE A 205 2.97 -12.56 -20.46
C ILE A 205 2.81 -13.29 -21.80
N ASN A 206 3.90 -13.65 -22.46
CA ASN A 206 3.87 -14.34 -23.75
C ASN A 206 3.30 -15.77 -23.63
N TYR A 207 3.71 -16.54 -22.61
CA TYR A 207 3.21 -17.91 -22.40
C TYR A 207 1.75 -17.95 -21.99
N GLU A 208 1.27 -16.96 -21.24
CA GLU A 208 -0.14 -16.86 -20.84
C GLU A 208 -1.04 -16.29 -21.95
N GLY A 209 -0.45 -15.72 -23.00
CA GLY A 209 -1.12 -14.96 -24.05
C GLY A 209 -1.33 -13.51 -23.62
N ALA A 210 -0.61 -12.58 -24.23
CA ALA A 210 -0.63 -11.15 -23.85
C ALA A 210 -2.06 -10.55 -23.86
N GLU A 211 -2.93 -11.07 -24.73
CA GLU A 211 -4.33 -10.68 -24.81
C GLU A 211 -5.19 -11.17 -23.63
N THR A 212 -4.63 -11.92 -22.68
CA THR A 212 -5.32 -12.37 -21.47
C THR A 212 -4.82 -11.69 -20.19
N VAL A 213 -3.70 -10.97 -20.25
CA VAL A 213 -3.07 -10.34 -19.10
C VAL A 213 -3.52 -8.87 -18.96
N ALA A 214 -4.23 -8.57 -17.88
CA ALA A 214 -4.77 -7.23 -17.61
C ALA A 214 -3.74 -6.30 -16.97
N ALA A 215 -3.03 -6.79 -15.95
CA ALA A 215 -2.11 -5.93 -15.19
C ALA A 215 -0.96 -6.73 -14.55
N PHE A 216 0.11 -6.03 -14.27
CA PHE A 216 1.16 -6.44 -13.35
C PHE A 216 1.12 -5.57 -12.11
N ILE A 217 1.02 -6.17 -10.92
CA ILE A 217 1.08 -5.45 -9.64
C ILE A 217 2.44 -5.68 -8.96
N MET A 218 3.01 -4.59 -8.45
CA MET A 218 4.26 -4.67 -7.68
C MET A 218 4.37 -3.54 -6.64
N GLU A 219 5.02 -3.83 -5.52
CA GLU A 219 5.58 -2.81 -4.64
C GLU A 219 6.85 -2.23 -5.33
N PRO A 220 7.17 -0.94 -5.30
CA PRO A 220 8.46 -0.42 -5.82
C PRO A 220 9.65 -1.15 -5.21
N MET A 221 9.61 -1.42 -3.91
CA MET A 221 10.48 -2.36 -3.20
C MET A 221 9.60 -3.35 -2.42
N ILE A 222 9.94 -4.63 -2.41
CA ILE A 222 9.19 -5.60 -1.62
C ILE A 222 9.46 -5.35 -0.14
N SER A 223 8.43 -4.90 0.59
CA SER A 223 8.58 -4.52 2.01
C SER A 223 8.50 -5.74 2.94
N GLY A 224 7.32 -6.34 3.03
CA GLY A 224 7.01 -7.43 3.95
C GLY A 224 7.74 -8.75 3.65
N GLY A 225 8.24 -8.92 2.44
CA GLY A 225 8.98 -10.11 2.01
C GLY A 225 10.48 -10.08 2.31
N GLY A 226 10.97 -9.06 3.04
CA GLY A 226 12.37 -8.97 3.47
C GLY A 226 13.10 -7.69 3.05
N VAL A 227 12.38 -6.62 2.76
CA VAL A 227 12.92 -5.32 2.33
C VAL A 227 13.85 -5.49 1.10
N LEU A 228 13.27 -6.00 0.01
CA LEU A 228 14.04 -6.27 -1.20
C LEU A 228 13.99 -5.04 -2.11
N VAL A 229 15.10 -4.33 -2.19
CA VAL A 229 15.29 -3.21 -3.13
C VAL A 229 15.70 -3.79 -4.48
N PRO A 230 14.97 -3.49 -5.57
CA PRO A 230 15.32 -3.99 -6.88
C PRO A 230 16.55 -3.28 -7.45
N PRO A 231 17.26 -3.87 -8.42
CA PRO A 231 18.25 -3.16 -9.23
C PRO A 231 17.63 -1.96 -9.96
N ASP A 232 18.43 -0.91 -10.18
CA ASP A 232 17.95 0.37 -10.72
C ASP A 232 17.29 0.26 -12.11
N ASN A 233 17.73 -0.68 -12.92
CA ASN A 233 17.18 -0.93 -14.25
C ASN A 233 15.83 -1.70 -14.22
N TYR A 234 15.46 -2.36 -13.11
CA TYR A 234 14.32 -3.26 -13.09
C TYR A 234 12.98 -2.55 -13.30
N LEU A 235 12.66 -1.48 -12.54
CA LEU A 235 11.39 -0.77 -12.69
C LEU A 235 11.21 -0.14 -14.09
N PRO A 236 12.20 0.58 -14.64
CA PRO A 236 12.13 1.07 -16.02
C PRO A 236 11.86 -0.06 -17.03
N ARG A 237 12.55 -1.19 -16.89
CA ARG A 237 12.39 -2.32 -17.79
C ARG A 237 11.02 -2.97 -17.68
N VAL A 238 10.48 -3.10 -16.46
CA VAL A 238 9.09 -3.54 -16.22
C VAL A 238 8.10 -2.62 -16.93
N ARG A 239 8.29 -1.29 -16.86
CA ARG A 239 7.40 -0.33 -17.56
C ARG A 239 7.41 -0.56 -19.06
N GLU A 240 8.60 -0.72 -19.67
CA GLU A 240 8.72 -1.03 -21.08
C GLU A 240 8.01 -2.33 -21.48
N VAL A 241 8.14 -3.39 -20.69
CA VAL A 241 7.45 -4.66 -20.91
C VAL A 241 5.93 -4.46 -20.84
N CYS A 242 5.44 -3.77 -19.83
CA CYS A 242 4.01 -3.49 -19.69
C CYS A 242 3.47 -2.68 -20.87
N ASP A 243 4.19 -1.64 -21.30
CA ASP A 243 3.81 -0.80 -22.45
C ASP A 243 3.76 -1.61 -23.74
N LYS A 244 4.79 -2.43 -24.00
CA LYS A 244 4.88 -3.28 -25.18
C LYS A 244 3.69 -4.23 -25.35
N HIS A 245 3.18 -4.77 -24.26
CA HIS A 245 2.12 -5.77 -24.27
C HIS A 245 0.72 -5.22 -23.90
N GLY A 246 0.59 -3.90 -23.68
CA GLY A 246 -0.65 -3.28 -23.25
C GLY A 246 -1.17 -3.84 -21.91
N VAL A 247 -0.24 -4.12 -20.99
CA VAL A 247 -0.50 -4.58 -19.62
C VAL A 247 -0.42 -3.39 -18.68
N LEU A 248 -1.43 -3.17 -17.84
CA LEU A 248 -1.41 -2.05 -16.90
C LEU A 248 -0.40 -2.29 -15.78
N LEU A 249 0.41 -1.29 -15.45
CA LEU A 249 1.31 -1.31 -14.29
C LEU A 249 0.61 -0.73 -13.08
N ILE A 250 0.38 -1.57 -12.06
CA ILE A 250 -0.14 -1.17 -10.75
C ILE A 250 1.03 -1.11 -9.77
N LEU A 251 1.29 0.09 -9.20
CA LEU A 251 2.27 0.23 -8.14
C LEU A 251 1.58 0.28 -6.77
N ASP A 252 1.91 -0.69 -5.94
CA ASP A 252 1.47 -0.76 -4.54
C ASP A 252 2.43 0.04 -3.65
N GLU A 253 2.04 1.27 -3.35
CA GLU A 253 2.78 2.20 -2.48
C GLU A 253 2.23 2.21 -1.04
N VAL A 254 1.52 1.18 -0.66
CA VAL A 254 0.92 1.07 0.68
C VAL A 254 1.96 1.17 1.79
N VAL A 255 3.16 0.63 1.58
CA VAL A 255 4.27 0.75 2.55
C VAL A 255 5.27 1.81 2.14
N SER A 256 5.69 1.85 0.88
CA SER A 256 6.77 2.72 0.38
C SER A 256 6.38 4.20 0.26
N GLY A 257 5.08 4.51 0.26
CA GLY A 257 4.59 5.87 0.14
C GLY A 257 4.75 6.74 1.39
N PHE A 258 4.49 8.03 1.21
CA PHE A 258 4.45 9.07 2.25
C PHE A 258 5.74 9.20 3.06
N GLY A 259 6.87 9.21 2.35
CA GLY A 259 8.18 9.52 2.92
C GLY A 259 8.99 8.32 3.39
N ARG A 260 8.45 7.10 3.36
CA ARG A 260 9.10 5.90 3.90
C ARG A 260 10.50 5.64 3.33
N THR A 261 10.74 5.95 2.08
CA THR A 261 11.99 5.66 1.36
C THR A 261 12.90 6.88 1.20
N GLY A 262 12.57 8.01 1.82
CA GLY A 262 13.28 9.28 1.63
C GLY A 262 12.84 10.06 0.39
N GLN A 263 11.90 9.54 -0.37
CA GLN A 263 11.10 10.22 -1.38
C GLN A 263 9.63 10.19 -0.96
N PHE A 264 8.79 11.08 -1.49
CA PHE A 264 7.37 11.09 -1.13
C PHE A 264 6.69 9.78 -1.50
N PHE A 265 7.03 9.22 -2.67
CA PHE A 265 6.64 7.88 -3.10
C PHE A 265 7.87 7.08 -3.54
N GLY A 266 7.84 5.76 -3.33
CA GLY A 266 8.97 4.89 -3.60
C GLY A 266 9.34 4.83 -5.09
N HIS A 267 8.36 4.84 -5.99
CA HIS A 267 8.61 4.78 -7.44
C HIS A 267 9.37 6.00 -8.00
N LEU A 268 9.36 7.13 -7.27
CA LEU A 268 10.06 8.34 -7.68
C LEU A 268 11.59 8.15 -7.74
N HIS A 269 12.15 7.16 -7.05
CA HIS A 269 13.57 6.80 -7.16
C HIS A 269 13.97 6.40 -8.59
N TRP A 270 13.03 5.84 -9.35
CA TRP A 270 13.27 5.35 -10.72
C TRP A 270 12.57 6.18 -11.80
N GLY A 271 11.80 7.21 -11.43
CA GLY A 271 11.07 8.05 -12.38
C GLY A 271 10.00 7.32 -13.21
N VAL A 272 9.59 6.13 -12.79
CA VAL A 272 8.58 5.32 -13.49
C VAL A 272 7.18 5.81 -13.17
N LYS A 273 6.36 6.03 -14.21
CA LYS A 273 4.97 6.43 -14.06
C LYS A 273 4.05 5.21 -14.16
N PRO A 274 3.31 4.85 -13.09
CA PRO A 274 2.34 3.75 -13.14
C PRO A 274 1.07 4.15 -13.90
N ASP A 275 0.25 3.17 -14.22
CA ASP A 275 -1.11 3.38 -14.73
C ASP A 275 -2.09 3.53 -13.58
N ILE A 276 -1.90 2.71 -12.54
CA ILE A 276 -2.67 2.71 -11.30
C ILE A 276 -1.69 2.69 -10.12
N ILE A 277 -2.02 3.43 -9.06
CA ILE A 277 -1.23 3.44 -7.84
C ILE A 277 -2.15 3.28 -6.62
N THR A 278 -1.72 2.53 -5.62
CA THR A 278 -2.50 2.29 -4.41
C THR A 278 -1.77 2.78 -3.17
N PHE A 279 -2.52 3.37 -2.26
CA PHE A 279 -2.04 3.96 -1.02
C PHE A 279 -2.84 3.50 0.19
N ALA A 280 -2.20 3.42 1.34
CA ALA A 280 -2.80 3.27 2.66
C ALA A 280 -1.77 3.69 3.73
N LYS A 281 -1.90 3.20 4.94
CA LYS A 281 -0.89 3.35 6.02
C LYS A 281 -0.40 4.80 6.22
N GLY A 282 0.73 5.13 5.57
CA GLY A 282 1.35 6.45 5.67
C GLY A 282 0.47 7.62 5.22
N ILE A 283 -0.58 7.39 4.44
CA ILE A 283 -1.50 8.44 3.99
C ILE A 283 -2.18 9.17 5.16
N SER A 284 -2.43 8.47 6.27
CA SER A 284 -3.00 9.02 7.50
C SER A 284 -2.10 8.80 8.72
N SER A 285 -0.91 8.26 8.53
CA SER A 285 0.02 7.86 9.60
C SER A 285 -0.61 7.00 10.70
N GLY A 286 -1.61 6.18 10.34
CA GLY A 286 -2.30 5.29 11.28
C GLY A 286 -3.29 5.97 12.21
N TYR A 287 -3.54 7.28 12.08
CA TYR A 287 -4.50 8.00 12.92
C TYR A 287 -5.94 7.64 12.60
N LEU A 288 -6.27 7.44 11.33
CA LEU A 288 -7.59 6.93 10.89
C LEU A 288 -7.43 5.96 9.72
N PRO A 289 -8.34 4.97 9.58
CA PRO A 289 -8.39 4.11 8.41
C PRO A 289 -8.63 4.93 7.14
N LEU A 290 -7.67 4.93 6.22
CA LEU A 290 -7.75 5.63 4.94
C LEU A 290 -6.86 4.93 3.93
N ALA A 291 -7.37 4.77 2.72
CA ALA A 291 -6.63 4.26 1.58
C ALA A 291 -7.17 4.85 0.27
N ALA A 292 -6.43 4.73 -0.79
CA ALA A 292 -6.80 5.26 -2.08
C ALA A 292 -6.24 4.42 -3.21
N THR A 293 -6.99 4.36 -4.31
CA THR A 293 -6.55 3.90 -5.63
C THR A 293 -6.62 5.09 -6.57
N VAL A 294 -5.50 5.45 -7.18
CA VAL A 294 -5.42 6.57 -8.12
C VAL A 294 -5.09 6.05 -9.50
N VAL A 295 -5.79 6.54 -10.50
CA VAL A 295 -5.64 6.14 -11.90
C VAL A 295 -5.33 7.35 -12.77
N ARG A 296 -4.68 7.12 -13.91
CA ARG A 296 -4.50 8.16 -14.95
C ARG A 296 -5.83 8.50 -15.61
N GLU A 297 -5.90 9.70 -16.21
CA GLU A 297 -7.05 10.23 -16.95
C GLU A 297 -7.61 9.24 -17.98
N ASN A 298 -6.77 8.67 -18.84
CA ASN A 298 -7.19 7.75 -19.89
C ASN A 298 -7.87 6.48 -19.38
N ILE A 299 -7.52 6.04 -18.17
CA ILE A 299 -8.21 4.91 -17.52
C ILE A 299 -9.57 5.37 -17.03
N PHE A 300 -9.64 6.52 -16.37
CA PHE A 300 -10.90 7.06 -15.86
C PHE A 300 -11.90 7.35 -17.00
N GLU A 301 -11.45 7.94 -18.11
CA GLU A 301 -12.27 8.22 -19.28
C GLU A 301 -12.94 6.98 -19.88
N ALA A 302 -12.32 5.81 -19.77
CA ALA A 302 -12.93 4.57 -20.23
C ALA A 302 -14.24 4.22 -19.49
N PHE A 303 -14.46 4.79 -18.31
CA PHE A 303 -15.67 4.60 -17.51
C PHE A 303 -16.80 5.61 -17.83
N TYR A 304 -16.55 6.57 -18.72
CA TYR A 304 -17.62 7.44 -19.22
C TYR A 304 -18.59 6.67 -20.13
N GLY A 305 -19.86 7.02 -20.07
CA GLY A 305 -20.90 6.45 -20.91
C GLY A 305 -22.24 7.14 -20.68
N GLU A 306 -23.17 6.92 -21.58
CA GLU A 306 -24.53 7.44 -21.45
C GLU A 306 -25.22 6.91 -20.19
N PRO A 307 -26.09 7.71 -19.56
CA PRO A 307 -26.92 7.25 -18.45
C PRO A 307 -27.66 5.95 -18.79
N GLY A 308 -27.63 4.99 -17.88
CA GLY A 308 -28.24 3.67 -18.08
C GLY A 308 -27.31 2.63 -18.72
N THR A 309 -26.17 3.01 -19.26
CA THR A 309 -25.12 2.05 -19.61
C THR A 309 -24.41 1.56 -18.34
N LEU A 310 -23.89 0.33 -18.36
CA LEU A 310 -23.15 -0.22 -17.22
C LEU A 310 -21.65 0.10 -17.30
N ARG A 311 -21.27 1.23 -17.90
CA ARG A 311 -19.87 1.61 -18.07
C ARG A 311 -19.23 2.16 -16.81
N HIS A 312 -19.97 2.82 -15.93
CA HIS A 312 -19.44 3.38 -14.68
C HIS A 312 -18.88 2.28 -13.76
N PHE A 313 -17.94 2.67 -12.91
CA PHE A 313 -17.35 1.75 -11.91
C PHE A 313 -18.36 1.47 -10.79
N ARG A 314 -18.88 0.23 -10.73
CA ARG A 314 -19.99 -0.17 -9.86
C ARG A 314 -19.52 -0.79 -8.55
N GLN A 315 -18.65 -0.09 -7.85
CA GLN A 315 -18.20 -0.45 -6.52
C GLN A 315 -18.54 0.69 -5.56
N ILE A 316 -18.92 0.36 -4.34
CA ILE A 316 -19.09 1.31 -3.25
C ILE A 316 -18.46 0.74 -1.98
N ASN A 317 -17.61 1.53 -1.34
CA ASN A 317 -17.06 1.25 -0.02
C ASN A 317 -17.73 2.22 0.94
N THR A 318 -18.48 1.73 1.93
CA THR A 318 -19.29 2.55 2.83
C THR A 318 -18.49 3.70 3.47
N TYR A 319 -17.23 3.46 3.83
CA TYR A 319 -16.35 4.46 4.43
C TYR A 319 -15.33 5.06 3.46
N GLY A 320 -15.46 4.81 2.15
CA GLY A 320 -14.60 5.42 1.14
C GLY A 320 -14.79 6.94 1.09
N GLY A 321 -13.69 7.71 1.19
CA GLY A 321 -13.76 9.17 1.21
C GLY A 321 -14.40 9.75 2.47
N HIS A 322 -14.35 9.04 3.60
CA HIS A 322 -14.85 9.53 4.89
C HIS A 322 -14.25 10.91 5.22
N PRO A 323 -15.08 11.96 5.41
CA PRO A 323 -14.58 13.34 5.48
C PRO A 323 -13.54 13.55 6.58
N VAL A 324 -13.74 12.95 7.75
CA VAL A 324 -12.77 13.06 8.86
C VAL A 324 -11.44 12.38 8.52
N ALA A 325 -11.49 11.22 7.86
CA ALA A 325 -10.26 10.51 7.46
C ALA A 325 -9.52 11.28 6.37
N CYS A 326 -10.22 11.88 5.41
CA CYS A 326 -9.62 12.71 4.36
C CYS A 326 -9.01 14.00 4.92
N ALA A 327 -9.67 14.69 5.86
CA ALA A 327 -9.13 15.86 6.55
C ALA A 327 -7.85 15.53 7.34
N VAL A 328 -7.83 14.39 8.04
CA VAL A 328 -6.63 13.89 8.72
C VAL A 328 -5.54 13.54 7.72
N GLY A 329 -5.86 12.91 6.58
CA GLY A 329 -4.91 12.62 5.51
C GLY A 329 -4.25 13.88 4.95
N LEU A 330 -5.03 14.93 4.68
CA LEU A 330 -4.53 16.24 4.24
C LEU A 330 -3.57 16.85 5.26
N LYS A 331 -3.97 16.91 6.53
CA LYS A 331 -3.12 17.44 7.60
C LYS A 331 -1.85 16.60 7.79
N ASN A 332 -1.93 15.30 7.65
CA ASN A 332 -0.77 14.39 7.70
C ASN A 332 0.23 14.71 6.57
N ILE A 333 -0.25 14.92 5.35
CA ILE A 333 0.60 15.32 4.21
C ILE A 333 1.25 16.69 4.47
N GLU A 334 0.49 17.66 4.97
CA GLU A 334 1.00 18.98 5.36
C GLU A 334 2.14 18.86 6.39
N ILE A 335 1.99 18.02 7.40
CA ILE A 335 3.04 17.77 8.40
C ILE A 335 4.31 17.20 7.76
N ILE A 336 4.15 16.19 6.88
CA ILE A 336 5.29 15.58 6.18
C ILE A 336 6.05 16.62 5.36
N GLU A 337 5.35 17.51 4.65
CA GLU A 337 5.95 18.58 3.85
C GLU A 337 6.58 19.67 4.73
N ARG A 338 5.83 20.21 5.67
CA ARG A 338 6.25 21.31 6.56
C ARG A 338 7.49 20.96 7.37
N GLU A 339 7.55 19.73 7.87
CA GLU A 339 8.67 19.26 8.69
C GLU A 339 9.77 18.58 7.86
N SER A 340 9.65 18.57 6.52
CA SER A 340 10.62 17.95 5.61
C SER A 340 10.95 16.49 5.99
N LEU A 341 9.93 15.70 6.38
CA LEU A 341 10.14 14.37 6.93
C LEU A 341 10.69 13.36 5.91
N THR A 342 10.50 13.58 4.63
CA THR A 342 11.15 12.79 3.56
C THR A 342 12.67 12.97 3.60
N GLU A 343 13.15 14.20 3.73
CA GLU A 343 14.57 14.51 3.85
C GLU A 343 15.16 13.97 5.17
N ASN A 344 14.40 14.10 6.26
CA ASN A 344 14.79 13.50 7.55
C ASN A 344 14.96 11.97 7.41
N ALA A 345 14.02 11.27 6.79
CA ALA A 345 14.10 9.83 6.57
C ALA A 345 15.35 9.46 5.74
N ARG A 346 15.64 10.21 4.68
CA ARG A 346 16.82 10.02 3.83
C ARG A 346 18.12 10.18 4.64
N THR A 347 18.24 11.25 5.41
CA THR A 347 19.44 11.60 6.15
C THR A 347 19.68 10.64 7.32
N VAL A 348 18.64 10.34 8.10
CA VAL A 348 18.73 9.43 9.27
C VAL A 348 19.07 8.01 8.83
N SER A 349 18.45 7.52 7.77
CA SER A 349 18.74 6.18 7.22
C SER A 349 20.21 6.07 6.80
N TYR A 350 20.74 7.07 6.09
CA TYR A 350 22.14 7.09 5.67
C TYR A 350 23.09 7.07 6.88
N THR A 351 22.81 7.88 7.89
CA THR A 351 23.62 7.96 9.12
C THR A 351 23.71 6.61 9.83
N HIS A 352 22.62 5.86 9.92
CA HIS A 352 22.59 4.56 10.62
C HIS A 352 23.15 3.42 9.79
N LEU A 353 23.01 3.44 8.46
CA LEU A 353 23.59 2.45 7.56
C LEU A 353 25.11 2.56 7.44
N THR A 354 25.66 3.76 7.65
CA THR A 354 27.11 4.03 7.57
C THR A 354 27.84 3.90 8.91
N LEU A 355 27.14 3.67 10.01
CA LEU A 355 27.83 3.35 11.27
C LEU A 355 28.61 2.04 11.07
N PRO A 356 29.97 2.09 11.19
CA PRO A 356 30.74 0.88 11.12
C PRO A 356 30.28 -0.04 12.26
N THR A 357 29.80 -1.21 11.93
CA THR A 357 29.74 -2.34 12.85
C THR A 357 31.19 -2.57 13.29
N LYS A 358 31.64 -1.89 14.32
CA LYS A 358 32.78 -2.37 15.08
C LYS A 358 32.32 -3.64 15.77
N ALA A 359 32.61 -4.77 15.12
CA ALA A 359 32.58 -6.06 15.76
C ALA A 359 33.56 -6.06 16.94
#